data_df030f78f1fb1fff49fdf80fafa01172
#
_entry.id   df030f78f1fb1fff49fdf80fafa01172
#
_cell.length_a   1.000
_cell.length_b   1.000
_cell.length_c   1.000
_cell.angle_alpha   90.00
_cell.angle_beta   90.00
_cell.angle_gamma   90.00
#
_symmetry.space_group_name_H-M   'P 1'
#
loop_
_entity.id
_entity.type
_entity.pdbx_description
1 polymer ?
#
loop_
_entity_poly.entity_id
_entity_poly.type
_entity_poly.pdbx_seq_one_letter_code
_entity_poly.pdbx_strand_id
1 'polypeptide(L)'
;MRETLNRLATVLPRFSSSTARLLALQCALRADRHGQVHLPGGLLRGMRLAGHAVPWQELEHAEWLRCRPTGTGKGQSGVEAQLLDTDTLMPAPARSHRARAAHWALHPVPLAVARAAPPAVRLTALVLAAHTEPDAGRADAETLTHLCGLSQSQLDDLFDRFIRTKVLEAWHCDGDAGEIHWRPRVTE
;
A
#
# COMPACT_ATOMS: atom_id res chain seq x y z
N MET A 1 -2.23 -11.14 0.98
CA MET A 1 -1.80 -9.75 0.65
C MET A 1 -1.82 -9.48 -0.84
N ARG A 2 -1.18 -10.28 -1.69
CA ARG A 2 -1.21 -10.12 -3.17
C ARG A 2 -2.64 -9.92 -3.71
N GLU A 3 -3.57 -10.78 -3.30
CA GLU A 3 -4.96 -10.69 -3.74
C GLU A 3 -5.61 -9.33 -3.39
N THR A 4 -5.37 -8.82 -2.19
CA THR A 4 -5.88 -7.49 -1.78
C THR A 4 -5.28 -6.37 -2.62
N LEU A 5 -3.96 -6.43 -2.90
CA LEU A 5 -3.27 -5.46 -3.75
C LEU A 5 -3.82 -5.49 -5.18
N ASN A 6 -3.97 -6.68 -5.76
CA ASN A 6 -4.51 -6.85 -7.11
C ASN A 6 -5.95 -6.31 -7.21
N ARG A 7 -6.81 -6.64 -6.24
CA ARG A 7 -8.18 -6.09 -6.20
C ARG A 7 -8.20 -4.57 -6.11
N LEU A 8 -7.38 -3.99 -5.23
CA LEU A 8 -7.28 -2.53 -5.15
C LEU A 8 -6.80 -1.91 -6.47
N ALA A 9 -5.88 -2.56 -7.16
CA ALA A 9 -5.41 -2.08 -8.46
C ALA A 9 -6.51 -2.13 -9.54
N THR A 10 -7.44 -3.09 -9.48
CA THR A 10 -8.55 -3.18 -10.45
C THR A 10 -9.66 -2.15 -10.18
N VAL A 11 -9.91 -1.79 -8.93
CA VAL A 11 -11.01 -0.87 -8.57
C VAL A 11 -10.58 0.59 -8.47
N LEU A 12 -9.30 0.85 -8.19
CA LEU A 12 -8.78 2.21 -8.15
C LEU A 12 -8.37 2.68 -9.55
N PRO A 13 -8.62 3.95 -9.90
CA PRO A 13 -8.15 4.52 -11.16
C PRO A 13 -6.63 4.32 -11.36
N ARG A 14 -6.21 4.07 -12.60
CA ARG A 14 -4.78 3.84 -12.92
C ARG A 14 -3.87 4.96 -12.46
N PHE A 15 -4.34 6.20 -12.49
CA PHE A 15 -3.61 7.41 -12.09
C PHE A 15 -3.70 7.74 -10.60
N SER A 16 -4.36 6.90 -9.78
CA SER A 16 -4.34 7.09 -8.33
C SER A 16 -2.91 7.05 -7.79
N SER A 17 -2.55 8.05 -7.00
CA SER A 17 -1.19 8.18 -6.45
C SER A 17 -0.83 7.01 -5.53
N SER A 18 0.47 6.72 -5.39
CA SER A 18 0.96 5.73 -4.43
C SER A 18 0.48 6.02 -3.00
N THR A 19 0.29 7.30 -2.68
CA THR A 19 -0.21 7.74 -1.38
C THR A 19 -1.67 7.36 -1.18
N ALA A 20 -2.52 7.58 -2.20
CA ALA A 20 -3.92 7.16 -2.17
C ALA A 20 -4.05 5.64 -2.13
N ARG A 21 -3.24 4.91 -2.89
CA ARG A 21 -3.21 3.43 -2.88
C ARG A 21 -2.80 2.86 -1.52
N LEU A 22 -1.78 3.44 -0.87
CA LEU A 22 -1.38 3.03 0.49
C LEU A 22 -2.49 3.30 1.49
N LEU A 23 -3.17 4.46 1.38
CA LEU A 23 -4.32 4.80 2.21
C LEU A 23 -5.48 3.83 1.98
N ALA A 24 -5.84 3.56 0.72
CA ALA A 24 -6.89 2.62 0.35
C ALA A 24 -6.63 1.22 0.92
N LEU A 25 -5.39 0.73 0.82
CA LEU A 25 -5.01 -0.56 1.41
C LEU A 25 -5.25 -0.58 2.91
N GLN A 26 -4.86 0.48 3.63
CA GLN A 26 -5.07 0.54 5.07
C GLN A 26 -6.56 0.63 5.43
N CYS A 27 -7.36 1.32 4.63
CA CYS A 27 -8.80 1.34 4.77
C CYS A 27 -9.40 -0.05 4.56
N ALA A 28 -9.08 -0.72 3.45
CA ALA A 28 -9.59 -2.05 3.13
C ALA A 28 -9.26 -3.08 4.21
N LEU A 29 -8.03 -3.08 4.74
CA LEU A 29 -7.61 -4.02 5.78
C LEU A 29 -8.24 -3.76 7.16
N ARG A 30 -8.76 -2.56 7.41
CA ARG A 30 -9.36 -2.16 8.70
C ARG A 30 -10.87 -1.99 8.65
N ALA A 31 -11.46 -2.01 7.48
CA ALA A 31 -12.90 -1.91 7.34
C ALA A 31 -13.63 -3.01 8.13
N ASP A 32 -14.72 -2.66 8.75
CA ASP A 32 -15.63 -3.64 9.32
C ASP A 32 -16.50 -4.30 8.23
N ARG A 33 -17.43 -5.17 8.64
CA ARG A 33 -18.36 -5.86 7.71
C ARG A 33 -19.30 -4.91 6.97
N HIS A 34 -19.44 -3.70 7.44
CA HIS A 34 -20.28 -2.66 6.85
C HIS A 34 -19.48 -1.65 6.03
N GLY A 35 -18.17 -1.88 5.83
CA GLY A 35 -17.27 -0.97 5.13
C GLY A 35 -16.91 0.26 5.96
N GLN A 36 -17.21 0.30 7.27
CA GLN A 36 -16.81 1.42 8.11
C GLN A 36 -15.35 1.28 8.53
N VAL A 37 -14.62 2.37 8.42
CA VAL A 37 -13.19 2.45 8.73
C VAL A 37 -12.94 3.56 9.73
N HIS A 38 -12.14 3.24 10.75
CA HIS A 38 -11.56 4.23 11.65
C HIS A 38 -10.04 4.15 11.57
N LEU A 39 -9.39 5.23 11.11
CA LEU A 39 -7.93 5.34 11.10
C LEU A 39 -7.48 6.29 12.21
N PRO A 40 -6.82 5.77 13.26
CA PRO A 40 -6.30 6.62 14.34
C PRO A 40 -5.26 7.62 13.83
N GLY A 41 -5.24 8.84 14.36
CA GLY A 41 -4.30 9.88 13.97
C GLY A 41 -2.83 9.49 14.15
N GLY A 42 -2.52 8.63 15.14
CA GLY A 42 -1.19 8.05 15.32
C GLY A 42 -0.74 7.19 14.13
N LEU A 43 -1.65 6.40 13.57
CA LEU A 43 -1.40 5.59 12.38
C LEU A 43 -1.15 6.51 11.17
N LEU A 44 -2.01 7.52 10.96
CA LEU A 44 -1.85 8.48 9.86
C LEU A 44 -0.52 9.23 9.95
N ARG A 45 -0.11 9.66 11.14
CA ARG A 45 1.22 10.26 11.35
C ARG A 45 2.34 9.28 11.04
N GLY A 46 2.24 8.04 11.49
CA GLY A 46 3.22 6.98 11.21
C GLY A 46 3.37 6.65 9.73
N MET A 47 2.31 6.84 8.95
CA MET A 47 2.31 6.67 7.49
C MET A 47 2.64 7.96 6.73
N ARG A 48 2.85 9.09 7.42
CA ARG A 48 3.01 10.41 6.81
C ARG A 48 1.77 10.87 5.99
N LEU A 49 0.59 10.49 6.44
CA LEU A 49 -0.68 10.84 5.81
C LEU A 49 -1.48 11.86 6.63
N ALA A 50 -1.04 12.18 7.85
CA ALA A 50 -1.72 13.16 8.70
C ALA A 50 -1.64 14.56 8.05
N GLY A 51 -2.78 15.24 7.95
CA GLY A 51 -2.88 16.57 7.36
C GLY A 51 -2.86 16.62 5.83
N HIS A 52 -2.71 15.49 5.15
CA HIS A 52 -2.76 15.42 3.69
C HIS A 52 -4.19 15.14 3.22
N ALA A 53 -4.86 16.16 2.69
CA ALA A 53 -6.24 16.03 2.17
C ALA A 53 -6.28 15.34 0.79
N VAL A 54 -5.24 15.53 -0.04
CA VAL A 54 -5.21 15.07 -1.44
C VAL A 54 -5.49 13.56 -1.60
N PRO A 55 -4.86 12.64 -0.85
CA PRO A 55 -5.14 11.20 -1.01
C PRO A 55 -6.58 10.83 -0.70
N TRP A 56 -7.21 11.52 0.26
CA TRP A 56 -8.62 11.31 0.59
C TRP A 56 -9.51 11.80 -0.54
N GLN A 57 -9.24 12.99 -1.07
CA GLN A 57 -9.98 13.57 -2.21
C GLN A 57 -9.85 12.69 -3.46
N GLU A 58 -8.66 12.13 -3.75
CA GLU A 58 -8.48 11.18 -4.85
C GLU A 58 -9.42 9.98 -4.71
N LEU A 59 -9.52 9.40 -3.50
CA LEU A 59 -10.36 8.23 -3.24
C LEU A 59 -11.86 8.59 -3.22
N GLU A 60 -12.21 9.80 -2.79
CA GLU A 60 -13.60 10.30 -2.86
C GLU A 60 -14.02 10.58 -4.31
N HIS A 61 -13.15 11.17 -5.13
CA HIS A 61 -13.40 11.39 -6.57
C HIS A 61 -13.52 10.07 -7.35
N ALA A 62 -12.79 9.04 -6.91
CA ALA A 62 -12.90 7.69 -7.45
C ALA A 62 -14.16 6.96 -6.98
N GLU A 63 -15.03 7.60 -6.19
CA GLU A 63 -16.22 7.01 -5.56
C GLU A 63 -15.89 5.72 -4.77
N TRP A 64 -14.65 5.56 -4.33
CA TRP A 64 -14.20 4.37 -3.61
C TRP A 64 -14.48 4.44 -2.11
N LEU A 65 -14.39 5.65 -1.52
CA LEU A 65 -14.75 5.91 -0.13
C LEU A 65 -15.45 7.27 0.02
N ARG A 66 -16.05 7.48 1.18
CA ARG A 66 -16.58 8.77 1.63
C ARG A 66 -16.07 9.05 3.03
N CYS A 67 -15.40 10.18 3.22
CA CYS A 67 -15.02 10.64 4.55
C CYS A 67 -16.26 11.06 5.35
N ARG A 68 -16.29 10.71 6.62
CA ARG A 68 -17.29 11.21 7.55
C ARG A 68 -16.70 12.38 8.34
N PRO A 69 -17.40 13.50 8.47
CA PRO A 69 -16.96 14.57 9.34
C PRO A 69 -16.90 13.99 10.77
N THR A 70 -15.68 13.86 11.31
CA THR A 70 -15.52 13.55 12.73
C THR A 70 -16.05 14.74 13.51
N GLY A 71 -17.09 14.49 14.33
CA GLY A 71 -17.61 15.51 15.23
C GLY A 71 -16.48 16.10 16.08
N THR A 72 -16.58 17.39 16.39
CA THR A 72 -15.59 18.23 17.08
C THR A 72 -15.33 17.80 18.54
N GLY A 73 -15.24 16.49 18.80
CA GLY A 73 -14.85 15.93 20.08
C GLY A 73 -13.36 16.16 20.31
N LYS A 74 -13.02 17.07 21.23
CA LYS A 74 -11.66 17.26 21.75
C LYS A 74 -11.11 15.91 22.22
N GLY A 75 -10.20 15.29 21.44
CA GLY A 75 -9.44 14.13 21.87
C GLY A 75 -9.23 12.98 20.89
N GLN A 76 -10.00 12.83 19.82
CA GLN A 76 -9.78 11.76 18.84
C GLN A 76 -9.23 12.32 17.52
N SER A 77 -7.90 12.35 17.43
CA SER A 77 -7.18 12.71 16.20
C SER A 77 -7.17 11.52 15.22
N GLY A 78 -8.32 11.14 14.69
CA GLY A 78 -8.48 10.08 13.68
C GLY A 78 -9.38 10.53 12.55
N VAL A 79 -9.47 9.72 11.48
CA VAL A 79 -10.40 9.92 10.36
C VAL A 79 -11.34 8.73 10.29
N GLU A 80 -12.63 9.02 10.17
CA GLU A 80 -13.65 8.03 9.88
C GLU A 80 -14.03 8.09 8.40
N ALA A 81 -14.17 6.93 7.78
CA ALA A 81 -14.57 6.83 6.39
C ALA A 81 -15.50 5.63 6.19
N GLN A 82 -16.27 5.69 5.12
CA GLN A 82 -17.13 4.61 4.64
C GLN A 82 -16.63 4.18 3.28
N LEU A 83 -16.30 2.89 3.11
CA LEU A 83 -16.07 2.32 1.80
C LEU A 83 -17.40 2.20 1.05
N LEU A 84 -17.42 2.66 -0.19
CA LEU A 84 -18.61 2.63 -1.05
C LEU A 84 -18.67 1.32 -1.84
N ASP A 85 -17.53 0.79 -2.24
CA ASP A 85 -17.39 -0.52 -2.86
C ASP A 85 -17.05 -1.57 -1.80
N THR A 86 -18.10 -2.22 -1.28
CA THR A 86 -17.94 -3.31 -0.32
C THR A 86 -17.58 -4.64 -0.98
N ASP A 87 -17.72 -4.78 -2.30
CA ASP A 87 -17.36 -5.99 -3.04
C ASP A 87 -15.85 -6.22 -3.05
N THR A 88 -15.06 -5.16 -2.91
CA THR A 88 -13.61 -5.26 -2.64
C THR A 88 -13.30 -5.99 -1.33
N LEU A 89 -14.23 -6.04 -0.40
CA LEU A 89 -14.07 -6.70 0.89
C LEU A 89 -14.52 -8.16 0.89
N MET A 90 -15.18 -8.63 -0.15
CA MET A 90 -15.77 -9.98 -0.24
C MET A 90 -14.98 -10.88 -1.23
N PRO A 91 -14.61 -12.10 -0.83
CA PRO A 91 -14.73 -12.71 0.48
C PRO A 91 -13.60 -12.27 1.40
N ALA A 92 -13.89 -11.38 2.34
CA ALA A 92 -12.87 -10.89 3.26
C ALA A 92 -12.45 -11.99 4.25
N PRO A 93 -11.15 -12.22 4.46
CA PRO A 93 -10.69 -13.13 5.51
C PRO A 93 -11.15 -12.66 6.90
N ALA A 94 -11.19 -13.57 7.86
CA ALA A 94 -11.60 -13.26 9.22
C ALA A 94 -10.93 -11.98 9.76
N ARG A 95 -11.61 -11.23 10.62
CA ARG A 95 -11.13 -9.95 11.18
C ARG A 95 -9.70 -10.03 11.75
N SER A 96 -9.37 -11.15 12.40
CA SER A 96 -8.04 -11.40 12.96
C SER A 96 -6.96 -11.50 11.87
N HIS A 97 -7.27 -12.08 10.72
CA HIS A 97 -6.35 -12.16 9.59
C HIS A 97 -6.15 -10.79 8.94
N ARG A 98 -7.21 -10.00 8.80
CA ARG A 98 -7.10 -8.62 8.28
C ARG A 98 -6.29 -7.73 9.22
N ALA A 99 -6.48 -7.84 10.53
CA ALA A 99 -5.70 -7.09 11.50
C ALA A 99 -4.20 -7.44 11.45
N ARG A 100 -3.86 -8.73 11.30
CA ARG A 100 -2.47 -9.16 11.08
C ARG A 100 -1.90 -8.64 9.76
N ALA A 101 -2.68 -8.74 8.67
CA ALA A 101 -2.30 -8.19 7.38
C ALA A 101 -2.09 -6.67 7.42
N ALA A 102 -2.95 -5.93 8.13
CA ALA A 102 -2.82 -4.50 8.35
C ALA A 102 -1.57 -4.13 9.14
N HIS A 103 -1.19 -4.93 10.13
CA HIS A 103 0.05 -4.76 10.88
C HIS A 103 1.27 -5.07 10.01
N TRP A 104 1.26 -6.22 9.29
CA TRP A 104 2.32 -6.58 8.38
C TRP A 104 2.54 -5.52 7.28
N ALA A 105 1.47 -4.95 6.75
CA ALA A 105 1.55 -3.90 5.73
C ALA A 105 2.25 -2.61 6.19
N LEU A 106 2.40 -2.40 7.49
CA LEU A 106 3.18 -1.28 8.04
C LEU A 106 4.68 -1.59 8.08
N HIS A 107 5.04 -2.86 8.19
CA HIS A 107 6.41 -3.33 8.33
C HIS A 107 6.58 -4.63 7.52
N PRO A 108 6.55 -4.55 6.17
CA PRO A 108 6.59 -5.74 5.33
C PRO A 108 7.95 -6.43 5.43
N VAL A 109 7.94 -7.71 5.82
CA VAL A 109 9.12 -8.57 5.83
C VAL A 109 9.09 -9.37 4.53
N PRO A 110 10.22 -9.55 3.80
CA PRO A 110 11.61 -9.21 4.19
C PRO A 110 12.06 -7.78 3.83
N LEU A 111 11.22 -6.95 3.25
CA LEU A 111 11.58 -5.63 2.71
C LEU A 111 11.22 -4.49 3.69
N ALA A 112 11.78 -4.54 4.90
CA ALA A 112 11.54 -3.50 5.89
C ALA A 112 12.20 -2.16 5.49
N VAL A 113 11.38 -1.11 5.36
CA VAL A 113 11.83 0.26 5.12
C VAL A 113 11.69 1.11 6.37
N ALA A 114 12.47 2.20 6.44
CA ALA A 114 12.41 3.12 7.57
C ALA A 114 10.97 3.65 7.79
N ARG A 115 10.58 3.80 9.07
CA ARG A 115 9.25 4.35 9.43
C ARG A 115 8.97 5.72 8.82
N ALA A 116 10.02 6.52 8.63
CA ALA A 116 9.95 7.85 8.02
C ALA A 116 9.97 7.82 6.48
N ALA A 117 9.96 6.65 5.83
CA ALA A 117 9.98 6.56 4.37
C ALA A 117 8.71 7.19 3.76
N PRO A 118 8.83 7.84 2.59
CA PRO A 118 7.69 8.34 1.84
C PRO A 118 6.66 7.25 1.51
N PRO A 119 5.37 7.59 1.34
CA PRO A 119 4.33 6.62 1.03
C PRO A 119 4.62 5.75 -0.19
N ALA A 120 5.16 6.32 -1.28
CA ALA A 120 5.55 5.57 -2.47
C ALA A 120 6.59 4.48 -2.17
N VAL A 121 7.64 4.80 -1.41
CA VAL A 121 8.67 3.84 -0.98
C VAL A 121 8.06 2.71 -0.14
N ARG A 122 7.14 3.06 0.76
CA ARG A 122 6.47 2.08 1.63
C ARG A 122 5.54 1.15 0.84
N LEU A 123 4.76 1.71 -0.08
CA LEU A 123 3.87 0.92 -0.93
C LEU A 123 4.68 -0.02 -1.83
N THR A 124 5.72 0.49 -2.48
CA THR A 124 6.57 -0.34 -3.35
C THR A 124 7.25 -1.46 -2.56
N ALA A 125 7.84 -1.17 -1.40
CA ALA A 125 8.43 -2.21 -0.54
C ALA A 125 7.41 -3.27 -0.15
N LEU A 126 6.17 -2.87 0.16
CA LEU A 126 5.08 -3.77 0.50
C LEU A 126 4.65 -4.63 -0.68
N VAL A 127 4.53 -4.04 -1.88
CA VAL A 127 4.21 -4.78 -3.12
C VAL A 127 5.30 -5.80 -3.40
N LEU A 128 6.57 -5.40 -3.37
CA LEU A 128 7.70 -6.30 -3.60
C LEU A 128 7.74 -7.43 -2.55
N ALA A 129 7.56 -7.12 -1.25
CA ALA A 129 7.52 -8.13 -0.19
C ALA A 129 6.38 -9.13 -0.38
N ALA A 130 5.21 -8.68 -0.86
CA ALA A 130 4.11 -9.55 -1.18
C ALA A 130 4.39 -10.49 -2.37
N HIS A 131 5.35 -10.16 -3.23
CA HIS A 131 5.76 -10.95 -4.41
C HIS A 131 7.12 -11.64 -4.23
N THR A 132 7.68 -11.64 -3.02
CA THR A 132 8.93 -12.35 -2.70
C THR A 132 8.63 -13.74 -2.17
N GLU A 133 9.31 -14.79 -2.71
CA GLU A 133 9.17 -16.21 -2.33
C GLU A 133 10.47 -16.98 -2.56
N PRO A 134 11.02 -17.66 -1.55
CA PRO A 134 11.20 -17.22 -0.17
C PRO A 134 12.25 -16.11 -0.10
N ASP A 135 13.28 -16.13 -1.01
CA ASP A 135 14.46 -15.27 -0.96
C ASP A 135 14.61 -14.38 -2.20
N ALA A 136 13.74 -14.52 -3.18
CA ALA A 136 13.74 -13.75 -4.41
C ALA A 136 12.29 -13.41 -4.81
N GLY A 137 12.14 -12.30 -5.51
CA GLY A 137 10.85 -11.92 -6.08
C GLY A 137 10.96 -11.69 -7.57
N ARG A 138 9.82 -11.84 -8.24
CA ARG A 138 9.66 -11.51 -9.64
C ARG A 138 8.23 -11.05 -9.91
N ALA A 139 8.09 -10.15 -10.85
CA ALA A 139 6.80 -9.73 -11.37
C ALA A 139 6.99 -8.95 -12.67
N ASP A 140 5.95 -8.93 -13.47
CA ASP A 140 5.87 -8.11 -14.65
C ASP A 140 5.95 -6.61 -14.30
N ALA A 141 6.71 -5.84 -15.08
CA ALA A 141 6.95 -4.43 -14.86
C ALA A 141 5.65 -3.60 -14.92
N GLU A 142 4.76 -3.93 -15.86
CA GLU A 142 3.46 -3.25 -15.97
C GLU A 142 2.60 -3.51 -14.73
N THR A 143 2.60 -4.75 -14.23
CA THR A 143 1.93 -5.11 -12.99
C THR A 143 2.45 -4.31 -11.81
N LEU A 144 3.78 -4.20 -11.64
CA LEU A 144 4.38 -3.44 -10.54
C LEU A 144 4.07 -1.95 -10.63
N THR A 145 4.18 -1.36 -11.83
CA THR A 145 3.83 0.07 -12.03
C THR A 145 2.36 0.32 -11.70
N HIS A 146 1.48 -0.58 -12.13
CA HIS A 146 0.05 -0.48 -11.86
C HIS A 146 -0.27 -0.62 -10.35
N LEU A 147 0.31 -1.62 -9.67
CA LEU A 147 0.12 -1.83 -8.23
C LEU A 147 0.63 -0.64 -7.40
N CYS A 148 1.75 -0.05 -7.79
CA CYS A 148 2.39 1.06 -7.06
C CYS A 148 1.84 2.44 -7.44
N GLY A 149 1.11 2.58 -8.56
CA GLY A 149 0.68 3.87 -9.10
C GLY A 149 1.89 4.74 -9.49
N LEU A 150 2.86 4.15 -10.18
CA LEU A 150 4.12 4.77 -10.59
C LEU A 150 4.34 4.59 -12.09
N SER A 151 5.14 5.48 -12.70
CA SER A 151 5.71 5.23 -14.02
C SER A 151 6.88 4.24 -13.92
N GLN A 152 7.28 3.66 -15.07
CA GLN A 152 8.45 2.76 -15.12
C GLN A 152 9.71 3.45 -14.56
N SER A 153 10.01 4.67 -15.01
CA SER A 153 11.18 5.41 -14.54
C SER A 153 11.17 5.67 -13.03
N GLN A 154 9.99 5.99 -12.47
CA GLN A 154 9.85 6.16 -11.01
C GLN A 154 10.05 4.84 -10.26
N LEU A 155 9.62 3.73 -10.84
CA LEU A 155 9.82 2.40 -10.28
C LEU A 155 11.31 2.03 -10.27
N ASP A 156 12.01 2.26 -11.38
CA ASP A 156 13.45 2.02 -11.52
C ASP A 156 14.26 2.85 -10.50
N ASP A 157 13.94 4.14 -10.36
CA ASP A 157 14.54 5.03 -9.35
C ASP A 157 14.35 4.48 -7.92
N LEU A 158 13.19 3.87 -7.63
CA LEU A 158 12.93 3.25 -6.33
C LEU A 158 13.71 1.96 -6.12
N PHE A 159 13.87 1.13 -7.15
CA PHE A 159 14.73 -0.05 -7.07
C PHE A 159 16.18 0.34 -6.77
N ASP A 160 16.73 1.33 -7.48
CA ASP A 160 18.08 1.86 -7.22
C ASP A 160 18.20 2.45 -5.82
N ARG A 161 17.14 3.12 -5.35
CA ARG A 161 17.09 3.60 -3.97
C ARG A 161 17.13 2.44 -2.97
N PHE A 162 16.41 1.35 -3.22
CA PHE A 162 16.41 0.18 -2.35
C PHE A 162 17.78 -0.51 -2.29
N ILE A 163 18.53 -0.52 -3.39
CA ILE A 163 19.95 -0.96 -3.39
C ILE A 163 20.78 -0.05 -2.51
N ARG A 164 20.72 1.28 -2.74
CA ARG A 164 21.49 2.26 -1.96
C ARG A 164 21.19 2.22 -0.46
N THR A 165 19.94 1.98 -0.09
CA THR A 165 19.51 1.88 1.31
C THR A 165 19.61 0.48 1.89
N LYS A 166 20.17 -0.46 1.13
CA LYS A 166 20.41 -1.86 1.53
C LYS A 166 19.13 -2.62 1.90
N VAL A 167 18.00 -2.25 1.30
CA VAL A 167 16.73 -3.00 1.38
C VAL A 167 16.77 -4.18 0.41
N LEU A 168 17.31 -3.96 -0.80
CA LEU A 168 17.59 -5.00 -1.79
C LEU A 168 19.09 -5.27 -1.87
N GLU A 169 19.43 -6.50 -2.20
CA GLU A 169 20.78 -6.92 -2.57
C GLU A 169 21.04 -6.68 -4.05
N ALA A 170 20.08 -7.06 -4.90
CA ALA A 170 20.17 -6.94 -6.35
C ALA A 170 18.78 -6.79 -6.97
N TRP A 171 18.75 -6.20 -8.17
CA TRP A 171 17.60 -6.25 -9.07
C TRP A 171 18.05 -6.19 -10.52
N HIS A 172 17.23 -6.70 -11.42
CA HIS A 172 17.40 -6.54 -12.87
C HIS A 172 16.05 -6.63 -13.56
N CYS A 173 15.96 -6.00 -14.73
CA CYS A 173 14.83 -6.12 -15.64
C CYS A 173 15.24 -7.00 -16.81
N ASP A 174 14.47 -8.03 -17.10
CA ASP A 174 14.61 -8.80 -18.32
C ASP A 174 13.90 -8.00 -19.44
N GLY A 175 14.71 -7.37 -20.31
CA GLY A 175 14.21 -6.48 -21.35
C GLY A 175 13.31 -7.17 -22.37
N ASP A 176 13.52 -8.45 -22.64
CA ASP A 176 12.74 -9.20 -23.64
C ASP A 176 11.40 -9.69 -23.03
N ALA A 177 11.38 -10.04 -21.76
CA ALA A 177 10.19 -10.53 -21.07
C ALA A 177 9.41 -9.42 -20.35
N GLY A 178 9.99 -8.22 -20.14
CA GLY A 178 9.37 -7.16 -19.34
C GLY A 178 9.23 -7.53 -17.84
N GLU A 179 9.95 -8.55 -17.40
CA GLU A 179 9.88 -9.06 -16.03
C GLU A 179 10.98 -8.45 -15.19
N ILE A 180 10.63 -7.99 -13.99
CA ILE A 180 11.58 -7.47 -13.00
C ILE A 180 11.82 -8.54 -11.96
N HIS A 181 13.09 -8.82 -11.70
CA HIS A 181 13.57 -9.74 -10.67
C HIS A 181 14.29 -8.95 -9.59
N TRP A 182 14.11 -9.34 -8.31
CA TRP A 182 14.79 -8.73 -7.18
C TRP A 182 15.14 -9.74 -6.10
N ARG A 183 16.15 -9.42 -5.33
CA ARG A 183 16.55 -10.18 -4.16
C ARG A 183 16.57 -9.25 -2.93
N PRO A 184 15.76 -9.54 -1.90
CA PRO A 184 15.84 -8.85 -0.63
C PRO A 184 17.21 -9.06 0.04
N ARG A 185 17.67 -8.09 0.79
CA ARG A 185 18.82 -8.30 1.66
C ARG A 185 18.37 -9.07 2.90
N VAL A 186 18.93 -10.24 3.11
CA VAL A 186 18.74 -11.00 4.35
C VAL A 186 19.53 -10.28 5.45
N THR A 187 18.83 -9.80 6.48
CA THR A 187 19.44 -9.35 7.73
C THR A 187 19.56 -10.56 8.63
N GLU A 188 20.81 -11.01 8.86
CA GLU A 188 21.11 -11.96 9.95
C GLU A 188 20.77 -11.37 11.32
#